data_66e4e1c5252e1e057f1ce2f2880bf085
#
_entry.id   66e4e1c5252e1e057f1ce2f2880bf085
#
_cell.length_a   1.000
_cell.length_b   1.000
_cell.length_c   1.000
_cell.angle_alpha   90.00
_cell.angle_beta   90.00
_cell.angle_gamma   90.00
#
_symmetry.space_group_name_H-M   'P 1'
#
loop_
_entity.id
_entity.type
_entity.pdbx_description
1 polymer ?
#
loop_
_entity_poly.entity_id
_entity_poly.type
_entity_poly.pdbx_seq_one_letter_code
_entity_poly.pdbx_strand_id
1 'polypeptide(L)'
;MVSMLLVGRIGKSVGLNGGLKLHLESDFPECLKKGVKVSAAPLNAFSYAYSFKEYTIHSYEHAKNLLFLETIHTPEKAKELTNLGLFMSEAESKKLCVLKDGEFFYCDLVGLSVVEENEILGKVIEIQRISQIDYFLVETARSLVEKGLAKIFLIPYRDFYIKEILLQDQKITTNNAKTLLENS
;
A
#
# COMPACT_ATOMS: atom_id res chain seq x y z
N MET A 1 11.46 9.47 10.69
CA MET A 1 11.60 8.11 10.08
C MET A 1 11.09 8.22 8.65
N VAL A 2 11.82 7.73 7.64
CA VAL A 2 11.32 7.74 6.26
C VAL A 2 10.26 6.64 6.14
N SER A 3 9.04 7.00 5.74
CA SER A 3 7.98 6.03 5.46
C SER A 3 8.33 5.26 4.19
N MET A 4 8.28 3.93 4.26
CA MET A 4 8.59 3.02 3.15
C MET A 4 7.34 2.25 2.76
N LEU A 5 7.01 2.25 1.48
CA LEU A 5 5.87 1.53 0.92
C LEU A 5 6.33 0.23 0.27
N LEU A 6 5.65 -0.86 0.53
CA LEU A 6 5.90 -2.14 -0.13
C LEU A 6 5.41 -2.05 -1.59
N VAL A 7 6.33 -2.24 -2.53
CA VAL A 7 6.04 -2.24 -3.97
C VAL A 7 5.71 -3.65 -4.46
N GLY A 8 6.36 -4.64 -3.87
CA GLY A 8 6.13 -6.03 -4.22
C GLY A 8 7.12 -6.96 -3.55
N ARG A 9 6.97 -8.24 -3.82
CA ARG A 9 7.84 -9.31 -3.31
C ARG A 9 8.78 -9.79 -4.39
N ILE A 10 10.07 -9.85 -4.07
CA ILE A 10 11.10 -10.39 -4.96
C ILE A 10 11.00 -11.92 -4.94
N GLY A 11 10.71 -12.49 -6.10
CA GLY A 11 10.67 -13.94 -6.32
C GLY A 11 12.03 -14.48 -6.73
N LYS A 12 12.02 -15.62 -7.43
CA LYS A 12 13.24 -16.29 -7.88
C LYS A 12 14.03 -15.48 -8.91
N SER A 13 15.35 -15.72 -8.95
CA SER A 13 16.22 -15.21 -10.02
C SER A 13 15.87 -15.83 -11.37
N VAL A 14 15.99 -15.04 -12.44
CA VAL A 14 15.66 -15.45 -13.82
C VAL A 14 16.79 -15.06 -14.78
N GLY A 15 17.24 -16.01 -15.56
CA GLY A 15 18.30 -15.79 -16.55
C GLY A 15 19.69 -15.65 -15.94
N LEU A 16 20.65 -15.30 -16.78
CA LEU A 16 22.08 -15.22 -16.40
C LEU A 16 22.51 -13.81 -15.97
N ASN A 17 21.70 -12.80 -16.25
CA ASN A 17 22.05 -11.39 -16.07
C ASN A 17 21.45 -10.80 -14.77
N GLY A 18 21.19 -11.61 -13.75
CA GLY A 18 20.70 -11.12 -12.46
C GLY A 18 19.25 -10.65 -12.46
N GLY A 19 18.43 -11.10 -13.42
CA GLY A 19 16.99 -10.78 -13.44
C GLY A 19 16.26 -11.34 -12.22
N LEU A 20 15.27 -10.61 -11.73
CA LEU A 20 14.47 -10.93 -10.56
C LEU A 20 12.99 -10.96 -10.92
N LYS A 21 12.32 -12.07 -10.67
CA LYS A 21 10.86 -12.09 -10.77
C LYS A 21 10.28 -11.20 -9.69
N LEU A 22 9.40 -10.29 -10.06
CA LEU A 22 8.72 -9.40 -9.11
C LEU A 22 7.23 -9.76 -9.03
N HIS A 23 6.73 -10.03 -7.83
CA HIS A 23 5.32 -10.16 -7.54
C HIS A 23 4.85 -8.81 -7.03
N LEU A 24 4.21 -8.02 -7.91
CA LEU A 24 3.73 -6.68 -7.57
C LEU A 24 2.62 -6.75 -6.53
N GLU A 25 2.70 -5.84 -5.57
CA GLU A 25 1.65 -5.53 -4.59
C GLU A 25 1.19 -4.07 -4.70
N SER A 26 1.90 -3.27 -5.52
CA SER A 26 1.55 -1.88 -5.85
C SER A 26 0.69 -1.81 -7.11
N ASP A 27 -0.26 -0.91 -7.13
CA ASP A 27 -1.10 -0.61 -8.29
C ASP A 27 -0.42 0.33 -9.31
N PHE A 28 0.83 0.77 -9.04
CA PHE A 28 1.58 1.71 -9.86
C PHE A 28 2.87 1.11 -10.45
N PRO A 29 2.78 0.06 -11.29
CA PRO A 29 3.96 -0.56 -11.88
C PRO A 29 4.75 0.38 -12.79
N GLU A 30 4.11 1.42 -13.33
CA GLU A 30 4.73 2.46 -14.16
C GLU A 30 5.76 3.31 -13.40
N CYS A 31 5.75 3.27 -12.06
CA CYS A 31 6.75 3.95 -11.23
C CYS A 31 8.09 3.19 -11.18
N LEU A 32 8.13 1.94 -11.63
CA LEU A 32 9.34 1.12 -11.70
C LEU A 32 10.15 1.43 -12.97
N LYS A 33 10.73 2.62 -13.03
CA LYS A 33 11.51 3.13 -14.17
C LYS A 33 13.00 3.06 -13.89
N LYS A 34 13.79 3.06 -14.99
CA LYS A 34 15.24 3.17 -14.90
C LYS A 34 15.66 4.38 -14.07
N GLY A 35 16.64 4.20 -13.21
CA GLY A 35 17.18 5.24 -12.34
C GLY A 35 16.42 5.47 -11.04
N VAL A 36 15.26 4.84 -10.86
CA VAL A 36 14.47 4.96 -9.63
C VAL A 36 15.14 4.18 -8.50
N LYS A 37 15.18 4.80 -7.32
CA LYS A 37 15.72 4.20 -6.11
C LYS A 37 14.66 3.35 -5.41
N VAL A 38 15.05 2.13 -5.08
CA VAL A 38 14.23 1.16 -4.33
C VAL A 38 15.08 0.54 -3.24
N SER A 39 14.45 -0.08 -2.28
CA SER A 39 15.15 -0.77 -1.19
C SER A 39 14.67 -2.21 -1.06
N ALA A 40 15.57 -3.12 -0.73
CA ALA A 40 15.23 -4.49 -0.39
C ALA A 40 15.42 -4.73 1.09
N ALA A 41 14.44 -5.39 1.72
CA ALA A 41 14.46 -5.77 3.13
C ALA A 41 13.51 -6.96 3.36
N PRO A 42 13.62 -7.68 4.50
CA PRO A 42 12.61 -8.66 4.89
C PRO A 42 11.22 -8.06 4.93
N LEU A 43 10.19 -8.84 4.59
CA LEU A 43 8.79 -8.35 4.55
C LEU A 43 8.30 -7.79 5.90
N ASN A 44 8.85 -8.28 6.99
CA ASN A 44 8.55 -7.82 8.35
C ASN A 44 9.53 -6.75 8.86
N ALA A 45 10.23 -6.05 7.96
CA ALA A 45 11.26 -5.06 8.32
C ALA A 45 10.73 -3.92 9.20
N PHE A 46 9.45 -3.60 9.12
CA PHE A 46 8.82 -2.58 9.97
C PHE A 46 8.63 -3.02 11.43
N SER A 47 8.52 -4.33 11.68
CA SER A 47 8.36 -4.89 13.02
C SER A 47 9.68 -5.04 13.78
N TYR A 48 10.79 -5.02 13.06
CA TYR A 48 12.15 -5.18 13.60
C TYR A 48 13.05 -4.13 12.93
N ALA A 49 14.04 -3.61 13.63
CA ALA A 49 14.96 -2.59 13.14
C ALA A 49 15.94 -3.13 12.05
N TYR A 50 15.39 -3.63 10.96
CA TYR A 50 16.19 -4.06 9.81
C TYR A 50 16.67 -2.87 8.98
N SER A 51 17.87 -2.99 8.45
CA SER A 51 18.38 -2.01 7.49
C SER A 51 17.81 -2.28 6.10
N PHE A 52 17.21 -1.26 5.50
CA PHE A 52 16.82 -1.25 4.10
C PHE A 52 18.07 -1.06 3.23
N LYS A 53 18.36 -2.01 2.36
CA LYS A 53 19.48 -1.91 1.43
C LYS A 53 19.00 -1.26 0.12
N GLU A 54 19.57 -0.09 -0.20
CA GLU A 54 19.19 0.68 -1.39
C GLU A 54 19.78 0.08 -2.68
N TYR A 55 18.98 0.12 -3.75
CA TYR A 55 19.31 -0.29 -5.10
C TYR A 55 18.73 0.72 -6.09
N THR A 56 19.30 0.75 -7.30
CA THR A 56 18.77 1.53 -8.43
C THR A 56 18.23 0.59 -9.49
N ILE A 57 17.04 0.89 -10.01
CA ILE A 57 16.43 0.11 -11.09
C ILE A 57 17.18 0.36 -12.39
N HIS A 58 17.68 -0.70 -13.01
CA HIS A 58 18.21 -0.68 -14.36
C HIS A 58 17.10 -0.76 -15.40
N SER A 59 16.17 -1.70 -15.23
CA SER A 59 14.98 -1.84 -16.07
C SER A 59 13.91 -2.70 -15.40
N TYR A 60 12.65 -2.52 -15.82
CA TYR A 60 11.56 -3.36 -15.45
C TYR A 60 10.74 -3.75 -16.69
N GLU A 61 10.63 -5.06 -16.95
CA GLU A 61 9.85 -5.62 -18.04
C GLU A 61 8.44 -5.95 -17.55
N HIS A 62 7.48 -5.07 -17.76
CA HIS A 62 6.09 -5.20 -17.29
C HIS A 62 5.43 -6.53 -17.73
N ALA A 63 5.55 -6.89 -19.01
CA ALA A 63 4.91 -8.10 -19.54
C ALA A 63 5.37 -9.41 -18.87
N LYS A 64 6.59 -9.42 -18.33
CA LYS A 64 7.17 -10.58 -17.68
C LYS A 64 7.28 -10.44 -16.16
N ASN A 65 6.96 -9.25 -15.61
CA ASN A 65 7.23 -8.89 -14.22
C ASN A 65 8.70 -9.18 -13.85
N LEU A 66 9.63 -8.70 -14.65
CA LEU A 66 11.05 -8.98 -14.50
C LEU A 66 11.80 -7.69 -14.20
N LEU A 67 12.42 -7.64 -13.03
CA LEU A 67 13.18 -6.50 -12.52
C LEU A 67 14.68 -6.74 -12.69
N PHE A 68 15.40 -5.74 -13.15
CA PHE A 68 16.85 -5.70 -13.17
C PHE A 68 17.34 -4.50 -12.34
N LEU A 69 18.34 -4.75 -11.50
CA LEU A 69 18.97 -3.74 -10.64
C LEU A 69 20.40 -3.46 -11.11
N GLU A 70 20.85 -2.20 -11.06
CA GLU A 70 22.13 -1.77 -11.62
C GLU A 70 23.35 -2.52 -11.05
N THR A 71 23.26 -3.00 -9.82
CA THR A 71 24.38 -3.69 -9.13
C THR A 71 24.25 -5.20 -9.10
N ILE A 72 23.19 -5.77 -9.67
CA ILE A 72 22.88 -7.19 -9.66
C ILE A 72 22.99 -7.76 -11.08
N HIS A 73 24.13 -8.35 -11.40
CA HIS A 73 24.44 -8.81 -12.75
C HIS A 73 24.59 -10.32 -12.85
N THR A 74 24.48 -11.06 -11.75
CA THR A 74 24.65 -12.51 -11.72
C THR A 74 23.50 -13.20 -10.99
N PRO A 75 23.19 -14.46 -11.34
CA PRO A 75 22.14 -15.23 -10.66
C PRO A 75 22.42 -15.42 -9.17
N GLU A 76 23.68 -15.51 -8.75
CA GLU A 76 24.08 -15.70 -7.37
C GLU A 76 23.68 -14.47 -6.54
N LYS A 77 24.05 -13.26 -6.99
CA LYS A 77 23.66 -12.00 -6.35
C LYS A 77 22.12 -11.80 -6.35
N ALA A 78 21.46 -12.19 -7.44
CA ALA A 78 20.00 -12.11 -7.52
C ALA A 78 19.33 -13.06 -6.52
N LYS A 79 19.87 -14.24 -6.27
CA LYS A 79 19.35 -15.20 -5.29
C LYS A 79 19.38 -14.64 -3.85
N GLU A 80 20.34 -13.79 -3.49
CA GLU A 80 20.42 -13.16 -2.19
C GLU A 80 19.21 -12.27 -1.89
N LEU A 81 18.53 -11.76 -2.92
CA LEU A 81 17.36 -10.90 -2.80
C LEU A 81 16.03 -11.69 -2.83
N THR A 82 16.07 -12.99 -3.11
CA THR A 82 14.87 -13.82 -3.18
C THR A 82 14.12 -13.81 -1.84
N ASN A 83 12.79 -13.69 -1.90
CA ASN A 83 11.88 -13.59 -0.76
C ASN A 83 11.95 -12.28 0.06
N LEU A 84 12.77 -11.32 -0.35
CA LEU A 84 12.72 -9.99 0.23
C LEU A 84 11.54 -9.18 -0.34
N GLY A 85 11.07 -8.20 0.43
CA GLY A 85 10.22 -7.14 -0.06
C GLY A 85 11.03 -6.11 -0.84
N LEU A 86 10.45 -5.60 -1.91
CA LEU A 86 10.92 -4.41 -2.61
C LEU A 86 10.12 -3.23 -2.11
N PHE A 87 10.81 -2.21 -1.63
CA PHE A 87 10.21 -1.02 -1.03
C PHE A 87 10.63 0.24 -1.77
N MET A 88 9.77 1.24 -1.74
CA MET A 88 10.06 2.61 -2.21
C MET A 88 9.71 3.58 -1.09
N SER A 89 10.46 4.69 -0.97
CA SER A 89 10.05 5.72 -0.03
C SER A 89 8.74 6.36 -0.46
N GLU A 90 7.90 6.74 0.49
CA GLU A 90 6.64 7.44 0.23
C GLU A 90 6.87 8.71 -0.58
N ALA A 91 7.92 9.47 -0.26
CA ALA A 91 8.28 10.68 -0.98
C ALA A 91 8.62 10.41 -2.46
N GLU A 92 9.35 9.33 -2.76
CA GLU A 92 9.68 8.94 -4.13
C GLU A 92 8.44 8.42 -4.86
N SER A 93 7.60 7.63 -4.20
CA SER A 93 6.32 7.17 -4.76
C SER A 93 5.43 8.34 -5.15
N LYS A 94 5.21 9.30 -4.25
CA LYS A 94 4.40 10.49 -4.52
C LYS A 94 4.93 11.36 -5.66
N LYS A 95 6.26 11.40 -5.83
CA LYS A 95 6.91 12.13 -6.90
C LYS A 95 6.77 11.46 -8.27
N LEU A 96 6.81 10.13 -8.31
CA LEU A 96 6.85 9.35 -9.54
C LEU A 96 5.46 8.92 -10.03
N CYS A 97 4.56 8.63 -9.10
CA CYS A 97 3.23 8.14 -9.42
C CYS A 97 2.26 9.33 -9.56
N VAL A 98 1.87 9.62 -10.78
CA VAL A 98 0.83 10.63 -11.05
C VAL A 98 -0.53 9.97 -10.83
N LEU A 99 -1.19 10.36 -9.75
CA LEU A 99 -2.55 9.92 -9.46
C LEU A 99 -3.54 10.60 -10.40
N LYS A 100 -4.55 9.88 -10.84
CA LYS A 100 -5.71 10.41 -11.53
C LYS A 100 -6.71 11.00 -10.53
N ASP A 101 -7.66 11.77 -11.02
CA ASP A 101 -8.75 12.26 -10.18
C ASP A 101 -9.49 11.08 -9.54
N GLY A 102 -9.62 11.11 -8.21
CA GLY A 102 -10.24 10.05 -7.42
C GLY A 102 -9.31 8.90 -7.02
N GLU A 103 -8.05 8.89 -7.45
CA GLU A 103 -7.05 7.95 -6.96
C GLU A 103 -6.30 8.54 -5.75
N PHE A 104 -6.00 7.69 -4.76
CA PHE A 104 -5.32 8.09 -3.53
C PHE A 104 -4.24 7.07 -3.16
N PHE A 105 -3.15 7.52 -2.57
CA PHE A 105 -2.23 6.60 -1.91
C PHE A 105 -2.87 6.08 -0.63
N TYR A 106 -2.75 4.80 -0.35
CA TYR A 106 -3.29 4.20 0.87
C TYR A 106 -2.76 4.86 2.14
N CYS A 107 -1.50 5.29 2.13
CA CYS A 107 -0.90 6.02 3.25
C CYS A 107 -1.58 7.36 3.54
N ASP A 108 -2.21 8.00 2.55
CA ASP A 108 -2.95 9.25 2.73
C ASP A 108 -4.37 9.03 3.27
N LEU A 109 -4.88 7.81 3.13
CA LEU A 109 -6.23 7.44 3.59
C LEU A 109 -6.23 6.93 5.04
N VAL A 110 -5.12 6.32 5.49
CA VAL A 110 -4.97 5.87 6.88
C VAL A 110 -4.91 7.08 7.81
N GLY A 111 -5.72 7.04 8.86
CA GLY A 111 -5.85 8.14 9.83
C GLY A 111 -7.00 9.10 9.54
N LEU A 112 -7.63 9.04 8.34
CA LEU A 112 -8.78 9.87 8.03
C LEU A 112 -10.00 9.48 8.89
N SER A 113 -10.79 10.47 9.28
CA SER A 113 -12.05 10.28 10.00
C SER A 113 -13.15 9.85 9.03
N VAL A 114 -13.88 8.80 9.38
CA VAL A 114 -15.06 8.34 8.64
C VAL A 114 -16.29 9.02 9.19
N VAL A 115 -17.03 9.73 8.34
CA VAL A 115 -18.17 10.56 8.73
C VAL A 115 -19.39 10.22 7.88
N GLU A 116 -20.54 10.02 8.51
CA GLU A 116 -21.82 9.85 7.85
C GLU A 116 -22.87 10.75 8.53
N GLU A 117 -23.61 11.53 7.76
CA GLU A 117 -24.65 12.44 8.26
C GLU A 117 -24.21 13.34 9.44
N ASN A 118 -22.96 13.83 9.41
CA ASN A 118 -22.29 14.59 10.47
C ASN A 118 -21.94 13.82 11.75
N GLU A 119 -22.15 12.50 11.80
CA GLU A 119 -21.67 11.64 12.88
C GLU A 119 -20.31 11.03 12.51
N ILE A 120 -19.36 11.09 13.43
CA ILE A 120 -18.06 10.42 13.26
C ILE A 120 -18.25 8.96 13.63
N LEU A 121 -18.14 8.08 12.61
CA LEU A 121 -18.23 6.63 12.81
C LEU A 121 -16.93 6.04 13.36
N GLY A 122 -15.80 6.60 12.99
CA GLY A 122 -14.50 6.10 13.40
C GLY A 122 -13.35 6.69 12.61
N LYS A 123 -12.23 5.96 12.57
CA LYS A 123 -11.00 6.35 11.89
C LYS A 123 -10.44 5.18 11.09
N VAL A 124 -10.00 5.42 9.86
CA VAL A 124 -9.31 4.40 9.06
C VAL A 124 -7.98 4.05 9.71
N ILE A 125 -7.77 2.79 10.06
CA ILE A 125 -6.52 2.30 10.64
C ILE A 125 -5.67 1.50 9.65
N GLU A 126 -6.31 0.91 8.63
CA GLU A 126 -5.66 0.09 7.62
C GLU A 126 -6.53 -0.01 6.37
N ILE A 127 -5.92 -0.31 5.23
CA ILE A 127 -6.63 -0.71 4.00
C ILE A 127 -6.26 -2.15 3.69
N GLN A 128 -7.26 -2.99 3.56
CA GLN A 128 -7.10 -4.42 3.28
C GLN A 128 -7.70 -4.77 1.92
N ARG A 129 -6.91 -5.47 1.09
CA ARG A 129 -7.42 -6.02 -0.18
C ARG A 129 -7.92 -7.43 0.05
N ILE A 130 -9.23 -7.61 -0.11
CA ILE A 130 -9.91 -8.90 0.02
C ILE A 130 -10.59 -9.23 -1.32
N SER A 131 -10.19 -10.31 -1.98
CA SER A 131 -10.75 -10.76 -3.25
C SER A 131 -10.86 -9.63 -4.31
N GLN A 132 -9.78 -8.86 -4.49
CA GLN A 132 -9.67 -7.75 -5.45
C GLN A 132 -10.51 -6.49 -5.13
N ILE A 133 -11.07 -6.42 -3.94
CA ILE A 133 -11.76 -5.23 -3.44
C ILE A 133 -10.97 -4.69 -2.26
N ASP A 134 -10.74 -3.39 -2.25
CA ASP A 134 -10.15 -2.71 -1.11
C ASP A 134 -11.22 -2.41 -0.07
N TYR A 135 -10.86 -2.58 1.19
CA TYR A 135 -11.70 -2.29 2.33
C TYR A 135 -10.97 -1.37 3.28
N PHE A 136 -11.66 -0.35 3.76
CA PHE A 136 -11.18 0.42 4.88
C PHE A 136 -11.47 -0.35 6.17
N LEU A 137 -10.43 -0.70 6.91
CA LEU A 137 -10.55 -1.18 8.27
C LEU A 137 -10.67 0.04 9.17
N VAL A 138 -11.81 0.19 9.80
CA VAL A 138 -12.16 1.38 10.60
C VAL A 138 -12.21 1.03 12.07
N GLU A 139 -11.40 1.73 12.88
CA GLU A 139 -11.57 1.73 14.33
C GLU A 139 -12.76 2.62 14.69
N THR A 140 -13.76 2.03 15.32
CA THR A 140 -15.02 2.70 15.66
C THR A 140 -14.81 3.78 16.71
N ALA A 141 -15.50 4.90 16.55
CA ALA A 141 -15.47 5.99 17.52
C ALA A 141 -15.91 5.48 18.91
N ARG A 142 -15.19 5.90 19.95
CA ARG A 142 -15.39 5.44 21.32
C ARG A 142 -16.85 5.59 21.81
N SER A 143 -17.48 6.70 21.44
CA SER A 143 -18.89 6.97 21.78
C SER A 143 -19.88 5.95 21.21
N LEU A 144 -19.53 5.32 20.08
CA LEU A 144 -20.35 4.28 19.44
C LEU A 144 -20.05 2.91 20.03
N VAL A 145 -18.79 2.63 20.37
CA VAL A 145 -18.41 1.42 21.10
C VAL A 145 -19.07 1.36 22.48
N GLU A 146 -19.15 2.49 23.19
CA GLU A 146 -19.84 2.59 24.47
C GLU A 146 -21.35 2.36 24.37
N LYS A 147 -21.94 2.53 23.17
CA LYS A 147 -23.33 2.16 22.85
C LYS A 147 -23.50 0.68 22.45
N GLY A 148 -22.43 -0.12 22.48
CA GLY A 148 -22.47 -1.55 22.22
C GLY A 148 -22.14 -1.95 20.76
N LEU A 149 -21.70 -1.01 19.92
CA LEU A 149 -21.30 -1.33 18.55
C LEU A 149 -19.89 -1.95 18.48
N ALA A 150 -19.59 -2.64 17.39
CA ALA A 150 -18.31 -3.29 17.17
C ALA A 150 -17.13 -2.31 17.26
N LYS A 151 -15.99 -2.75 17.82
CA LYS A 151 -14.79 -1.91 17.94
C LYS A 151 -14.12 -1.60 16.61
N ILE A 152 -14.28 -2.51 15.65
CA ILE A 152 -13.67 -2.44 14.32
C ILE A 152 -14.70 -2.95 13.32
N PHE A 153 -14.78 -2.30 12.16
CA PHE A 153 -15.61 -2.74 11.05
C PHE A 153 -14.96 -2.44 9.71
N LEU A 154 -15.47 -3.07 8.65
CA LEU A 154 -14.96 -2.94 7.29
C LEU A 154 -15.93 -2.15 6.41
N ILE A 155 -15.42 -1.20 5.66
CA ILE A 155 -16.16 -0.48 4.62
C ILE A 155 -15.55 -0.80 3.25
N PRO A 156 -16.30 -1.40 2.31
CA PRO A 156 -15.80 -1.59 0.94
C PRO A 156 -15.48 -0.25 0.28
N TYR A 157 -14.32 -0.13 -0.36
CA TYR A 157 -13.96 1.05 -1.15
C TYR A 157 -14.72 1.02 -2.48
N ARG A 158 -15.97 1.43 -2.44
CA ARG A 158 -16.88 1.51 -3.59
C ARG A 158 -17.76 2.74 -3.48
N ASP A 159 -18.17 3.31 -4.62
CA ASP A 159 -19.01 4.51 -4.72
C ASP A 159 -20.34 4.41 -3.95
N PHE A 160 -20.83 3.19 -3.74
CA PHE A 160 -22.04 2.96 -2.92
C PHE A 160 -21.83 3.33 -1.45
N TYR A 161 -20.61 3.16 -0.92
CA TYR A 161 -20.28 3.44 0.48
C TYR A 161 -19.46 4.73 0.65
N ILE A 162 -18.57 5.03 -0.30
CA ILE A 162 -17.69 6.20 -0.25
C ILE A 162 -18.30 7.30 -1.12
N LYS A 163 -18.72 8.38 -0.46
CA LYS A 163 -19.27 9.54 -1.14
C LYS A 163 -18.18 10.49 -1.62
N GLU A 164 -17.23 10.79 -0.74
CA GLU A 164 -16.15 11.74 -1.03
C GLU A 164 -14.98 11.54 -0.06
N ILE A 165 -13.76 11.74 -0.56
CA ILE A 165 -12.53 11.73 0.24
C ILE A 165 -11.94 13.12 0.22
N LEU A 166 -11.88 13.76 1.38
CA LEU A 166 -11.42 15.13 1.60
C LEU A 166 -10.12 15.10 2.40
N LEU A 167 -8.97 14.97 1.70
CA LEU A 167 -7.66 14.88 2.35
C LEU A 167 -7.32 16.13 3.17
N GLN A 168 -7.70 17.32 2.69
CA GLN A 168 -7.44 18.58 3.39
C GLN A 168 -8.21 18.67 4.71
N ASP A 169 -9.43 18.14 4.74
CA ASP A 169 -10.28 18.09 5.93
C ASP A 169 -10.03 16.86 6.79
N GLN A 170 -9.12 15.98 6.36
CA GLN A 170 -8.79 14.70 7.00
C GLN A 170 -10.02 13.82 7.25
N LYS A 171 -10.95 13.76 6.30
CA LYS A 171 -12.18 12.99 6.43
C LYS A 171 -12.59 12.27 5.14
N ILE A 172 -13.33 11.19 5.33
CA ILE A 172 -14.05 10.44 4.32
C ILE A 172 -15.53 10.57 4.64
N THR A 173 -16.32 11.08 3.71
CA THR A 173 -17.77 11.08 3.83
C THR A 173 -18.34 9.82 3.24
N THR A 174 -19.25 9.17 3.95
CA THR A 174 -19.80 7.87 3.60
C THR A 174 -21.32 7.90 3.48
N ASN A 175 -21.84 6.87 2.82
CA ASN A 175 -23.24 6.49 2.79
C ASN A 175 -23.35 5.01 3.20
N ASN A 176 -24.35 4.65 3.98
CA ASN A 176 -24.62 3.27 4.40
C ASN A 176 -23.50 2.58 5.21
N ALA A 177 -22.44 3.30 5.56
CA ALA A 177 -21.36 2.74 6.38
C ALA A 177 -21.81 2.50 7.83
N LYS A 178 -22.72 3.32 8.33
CA LYS A 178 -23.33 3.15 9.66
C LYS A 178 -24.10 1.83 9.74
N THR A 179 -24.83 1.46 8.70
CA THR A 179 -25.51 0.17 8.61
C THR A 179 -24.54 -1.02 8.64
N LEU A 180 -23.35 -0.88 8.02
CA LEU A 180 -22.30 -1.92 8.14
C LEU A 180 -21.83 -2.05 9.57
N LEU A 181 -21.58 -0.94 10.25
CA LEU A 181 -21.16 -0.94 11.65
C LEU A 181 -22.22 -1.58 12.58
N GLU A 182 -23.51 -1.29 12.36
CA GLU A 182 -24.63 -1.81 13.17
C GLU A 182 -24.83 -3.33 12.97
N ASN A 183 -24.35 -3.90 11.85
CA ASN A 183 -24.45 -5.32 11.53
C ASN A 183 -23.12 -6.08 11.67
N SER A 184 -22.12 -5.48 12.30
CA SER A 184 -20.77 -6.05 12.47
C SER A 184 -20.59 -6.80 13.77
#